data_27580462334b89a97300909ed56c2354
#
_entry.id   27580462334b89a97300909ed56c2354
#
_cell.length_a   1.000
_cell.length_b   1.000
_cell.length_c   1.000
_cell.angle_alpha   90.00
_cell.angle_beta   90.00
_cell.angle_gamma   90.00
#
_symmetry.space_group_name_H-M   'P 1'
#
loop_
_entity.id
_entity.type
_entity.pdbx_description
1 polymer ?
#
loop_
_entity_poly.entity_id
_entity_poly.type
_entity_poly.pdbx_seq_one_letter_code
_entity_poly.pdbx_strand_id
1 'polypeptide(L)'
;DVAYRDLARSIWAQHLNGPPPPDMDTPEKVAKAIETQIQRAVDATAKLRARGVEVVFVRPPDAGPYHEFDEHVFPRAKTWDVLLAKTGAPGIHFEDYPELRGFDPPEWSHLKPDDAVRYTTALVPLVERGFASETPASAK
;
A
#
# COMPACT_ATOMS: atom_id res chain seq x y z
N ASP A 1 12.36 -21.58 1.98
CA ASP A 1 12.80 -22.47 0.90
C ASP A 1 13.28 -21.65 -0.29
N VAL A 2 14.54 -21.88 -0.70
CA VAL A 2 15.19 -21.14 -1.79
C VAL A 2 14.50 -21.39 -3.12
N ALA A 3 14.11 -22.64 -3.40
CA ALA A 3 13.45 -23.01 -4.66
C ALA A 3 12.08 -22.32 -4.80
N TYR A 4 11.32 -22.22 -3.71
CA TYR A 4 10.04 -21.48 -3.71
C TYR A 4 10.24 -19.99 -3.98
N ARG A 5 11.22 -19.37 -3.29
CA ARG A 5 11.57 -17.97 -3.51
C ARG A 5 11.94 -17.69 -4.96
N ASP A 6 12.79 -18.52 -5.55
CA ASP A 6 13.28 -18.33 -6.91
C ASP A 6 12.16 -18.56 -7.95
N LEU A 7 11.25 -19.50 -7.68
CA LEU A 7 10.02 -19.68 -8.47
C LEU A 7 9.13 -18.43 -8.38
N ALA A 8 8.86 -17.92 -7.18
CA ALA A 8 8.04 -16.73 -7.00
C ALA A 8 8.64 -15.51 -7.70
N ARG A 9 9.96 -15.29 -7.59
CA ARG A 9 10.67 -14.24 -8.33
C ARG A 9 10.57 -14.40 -9.85
N SER A 10 10.63 -15.63 -10.36
CA SER A 10 10.48 -15.87 -11.79
C SER A 10 9.07 -15.53 -12.30
N ILE A 11 8.05 -15.80 -11.51
CA ILE A 11 6.65 -15.43 -11.82
C ILE A 11 6.49 -13.91 -11.81
N TRP A 12 7.01 -13.22 -10.80
CA TRP A 12 7.01 -11.77 -10.76
C TRP A 12 7.75 -11.16 -11.94
N ALA A 13 8.95 -11.66 -12.25
CA ALA A 13 9.72 -11.17 -13.38
C ALA A 13 8.98 -11.32 -14.72
N GLN A 14 8.23 -12.40 -14.91
CA GLN A 14 7.38 -12.57 -16.10
C GLN A 14 6.25 -11.52 -16.15
N HIS A 15 5.61 -11.24 -15.04
CA HIS A 15 4.55 -10.23 -14.97
C HIS A 15 5.07 -8.81 -15.17
N LEU A 16 6.19 -8.46 -14.52
CA LEU A 16 6.78 -7.12 -14.58
C LEU A 16 7.36 -6.78 -15.96
N ASN A 17 7.87 -7.79 -16.68
CA ASN A 17 8.45 -7.61 -18.02
C ASN A 17 7.50 -8.02 -19.15
N GLY A 18 6.30 -8.49 -18.82
CA GLY A 18 5.28 -8.85 -19.81
C GLY A 18 4.60 -7.64 -20.46
N PRO A 19 3.85 -7.86 -21.55
CA PRO A 19 3.02 -6.79 -22.09
C PRO A 19 1.95 -6.38 -21.04
N PRO A 20 1.66 -5.08 -20.92
CA PRO A 20 0.61 -4.63 -20.03
C PRO A 20 -0.75 -5.21 -20.45
N PRO A 21 -1.67 -5.41 -19.49
CA PRO A 21 -3.02 -5.85 -19.83
C PRO A 21 -3.74 -4.81 -20.71
N PRO A 22 -4.68 -5.24 -21.57
CA PRO A 22 -5.33 -4.36 -22.56
C PRO A 22 -6.07 -3.15 -21.98
N ASP A 23 -6.42 -3.20 -20.73
CA ASP A 23 -7.05 -2.09 -19.97
C ASP A 23 -6.04 -1.18 -19.28
N MET A 24 -4.74 -1.47 -19.41
CA MET A 24 -3.64 -0.68 -18.85
C MET A 24 -2.47 -0.48 -19.85
N ASP A 25 -2.70 -0.68 -21.13
CA ASP A 25 -1.68 -0.65 -22.19
C ASP A 25 -1.32 0.76 -22.70
N THR A 26 -1.97 1.81 -22.16
CA THR A 26 -1.62 3.21 -22.41
C THR A 26 -1.59 4.02 -21.11
N PRO A 27 -0.83 5.14 -21.06
CA PRO A 27 -0.80 6.03 -19.91
C PRO A 27 -2.19 6.54 -19.48
N GLU A 28 -3.09 6.80 -20.44
CA GLU A 28 -4.44 7.27 -20.19
C GLU A 28 -5.29 6.18 -19.51
N LYS A 29 -5.14 4.93 -19.95
CA LYS A 29 -5.84 3.80 -19.34
C LYS A 29 -5.32 3.53 -17.92
N VAL A 30 -4.00 3.61 -17.71
CA VAL A 30 -3.40 3.52 -16.36
C VAL A 30 -3.96 4.62 -15.45
N ALA A 31 -3.96 5.88 -15.91
CA ALA A 31 -4.51 7.00 -15.14
C ALA A 31 -5.99 6.78 -14.80
N LYS A 32 -6.77 6.27 -15.75
CA LYS A 32 -8.19 5.95 -15.54
C LYS A 32 -8.39 4.80 -14.56
N ALA A 33 -7.55 3.78 -14.60
CA ALA A 33 -7.58 2.68 -13.65
C ALA A 33 -7.29 3.17 -12.23
N ILE A 34 -6.25 3.99 -12.05
CA ILE A 34 -5.89 4.63 -10.77
C ILE A 34 -7.09 5.45 -10.24
N GLU A 35 -7.64 6.35 -11.06
CA GLU A 35 -8.79 7.18 -10.67
C GLU A 35 -9.98 6.33 -10.22
N THR A 36 -10.28 5.26 -10.97
CA THR A 36 -11.39 4.35 -10.67
C THR A 36 -11.18 3.63 -9.34
N GLN A 37 -9.96 3.13 -9.07
CA GLN A 37 -9.66 2.43 -7.81
C GLN A 37 -9.69 3.39 -6.62
N ILE A 38 -9.16 4.60 -6.77
CA ILE A 38 -9.23 5.62 -5.72
C ILE A 38 -10.69 5.99 -5.43
N GLN A 39 -11.53 6.16 -6.45
CA GLN A 39 -12.95 6.47 -6.24
C GLN A 39 -13.68 5.34 -5.50
N ARG A 40 -13.39 4.08 -5.82
CA ARG A 40 -13.91 2.93 -5.08
C ARG A 40 -13.49 2.93 -3.61
N ALA A 41 -12.23 3.29 -3.34
CA ALA A 41 -11.74 3.40 -1.96
C ALA A 41 -12.41 4.55 -1.20
N VAL A 42 -12.65 5.70 -1.85
CA VAL A 42 -13.41 6.83 -1.29
C VAL A 42 -14.82 6.39 -0.89
N ASP A 43 -15.54 5.75 -1.82
CA ASP A 43 -16.92 5.29 -1.60
C ASP A 43 -16.98 4.24 -0.47
N ALA A 44 -16.02 3.31 -0.43
CA ALA A 44 -15.93 2.30 0.61
C ALA A 44 -15.62 2.92 1.97
N THR A 45 -14.68 3.85 2.04
CA THR A 45 -14.30 4.58 3.26
C THR A 45 -15.51 5.36 3.81
N ALA A 46 -16.22 6.07 2.95
CA ALA A 46 -17.43 6.80 3.33
C ALA A 46 -18.51 5.89 3.93
N LYS A 47 -18.75 4.71 3.30
CA LYS A 47 -19.71 3.72 3.80
C LYS A 47 -19.29 3.12 5.16
N LEU A 48 -18.00 2.89 5.37
CA LEU A 48 -17.49 2.37 6.64
C LEU A 48 -17.63 3.42 7.75
N ARG A 49 -17.23 4.66 7.48
CA ARG A 49 -17.36 5.78 8.43
C ARG A 49 -18.82 6.08 8.80
N ALA A 50 -19.74 6.00 7.86
CA ALA A 50 -21.18 6.15 8.13
C ALA A 50 -21.73 5.09 9.12
N ARG A 51 -21.01 3.98 9.31
CA ARG A 51 -21.29 2.90 10.26
C ARG A 51 -20.48 3.00 11.55
N GLY A 52 -19.73 4.08 11.76
CA GLY A 52 -18.87 4.28 12.91
C GLY A 52 -17.54 3.49 12.87
N VAL A 53 -17.12 3.04 11.67
CA VAL A 53 -15.84 2.32 11.52
C VAL A 53 -14.76 3.31 11.17
N GLU A 54 -13.66 3.29 11.92
CA GLU A 54 -12.45 4.02 11.62
C GLU A 54 -11.63 3.29 10.54
N VAL A 55 -10.99 4.05 9.65
CA VAL A 55 -10.22 3.50 8.53
C VAL A 55 -8.83 4.12 8.52
N VAL A 56 -7.80 3.28 8.49
CA VAL A 56 -6.41 3.66 8.25
C VAL A 56 -5.88 2.88 7.05
N PHE A 57 -5.16 3.55 6.16
CA PHE A 57 -4.48 2.90 5.05
C PHE A 57 -3.04 2.55 5.45
N VAL A 58 -2.59 1.37 5.06
CA VAL A 58 -1.21 0.92 5.31
C VAL A 58 -0.59 0.49 4.00
N ARG A 59 0.58 1.06 3.68
CA ARG A 59 1.44 0.61 2.59
C ARG A 59 2.59 -0.20 3.19
N PRO A 60 2.59 -1.54 3.06
CA PRO A 60 3.66 -2.39 3.54
C PRO A 60 4.90 -2.30 2.65
N PRO A 61 6.09 -2.73 3.13
CA PRO A 61 7.31 -2.73 2.34
C PRO A 61 7.28 -3.73 1.20
N ASP A 62 7.85 -3.32 0.11
CA ASP A 62 8.21 -4.11 -1.04
C ASP A 62 9.69 -3.86 -1.40
N ALA A 63 10.24 -4.58 -2.39
CA ALA A 63 11.65 -4.49 -2.70
C ALA A 63 11.95 -4.81 -4.17
N GLY A 64 13.20 -4.52 -4.59
CA GLY A 64 13.78 -4.91 -5.86
C GLY A 64 12.95 -4.51 -7.09
N PRO A 65 12.92 -5.34 -8.14
CA PRO A 65 12.20 -5.03 -9.38
C PRO A 65 10.71 -4.78 -9.21
N TYR A 66 10.07 -5.35 -8.18
CA TYR A 66 8.66 -5.08 -7.88
C TYR A 66 8.47 -3.63 -7.41
N HIS A 67 9.32 -3.16 -6.51
CA HIS A 67 9.30 -1.78 -6.03
C HIS A 67 9.56 -0.78 -7.17
N GLU A 68 10.58 -1.03 -7.99
CA GLU A 68 10.93 -0.18 -9.14
C GLU A 68 9.77 -0.08 -10.14
N PHE A 69 9.09 -1.18 -10.42
CA PHE A 69 7.90 -1.21 -11.28
C PHE A 69 6.75 -0.42 -10.67
N ASP A 70 6.48 -0.64 -9.39
CA ASP A 70 5.37 0.02 -8.69
C ASP A 70 5.55 1.54 -8.67
N GLU A 71 6.75 2.02 -8.33
CA GLU A 71 7.08 3.45 -8.36
C GLU A 71 7.01 4.06 -9.76
N HIS A 72 7.31 3.29 -10.79
CA HIS A 72 7.24 3.76 -12.18
C HIS A 72 5.80 3.84 -12.68
N VAL A 73 5.00 2.81 -12.46
CA VAL A 73 3.63 2.70 -13.01
C VAL A 73 2.61 3.39 -12.11
N PHE A 74 2.80 3.31 -10.79
CA PHE A 74 1.89 3.81 -9.78
C PHE A 74 2.57 4.79 -8.80
N PRO A 75 3.20 5.87 -9.29
CA PRO A 75 4.00 6.76 -8.44
C PRO A 75 3.19 7.29 -7.27
N ARG A 76 3.79 7.32 -6.10
CA ARG A 76 3.21 7.70 -4.82
C ARG A 76 2.36 8.99 -4.91
N ALA A 77 2.89 10.02 -5.56
CA ALA A 77 2.22 11.31 -5.71
C ALA A 77 0.91 11.25 -6.52
N LYS A 78 0.72 10.21 -7.34
CA LYS A 78 -0.50 10.02 -8.17
C LYS A 78 -1.45 8.97 -7.61
N THR A 79 -1.02 8.19 -6.64
CA THR A 79 -1.77 7.07 -6.06
C THR A 79 -2.00 7.30 -4.57
N TRP A 80 -1.01 7.03 -3.74
CA TRP A 80 -1.10 7.08 -2.29
C TRP A 80 -1.51 8.46 -1.76
N ASP A 81 -0.81 9.51 -2.18
CA ASP A 81 -1.08 10.86 -1.70
C ASP A 81 -2.47 11.34 -2.12
N VAL A 82 -2.92 10.98 -3.34
CA VAL A 82 -4.27 11.28 -3.83
C VAL A 82 -5.33 10.48 -3.07
N LEU A 83 -5.06 9.19 -2.78
CA LEU A 83 -5.95 8.35 -1.97
C LEU A 83 -6.20 8.97 -0.60
N LEU A 84 -5.15 9.35 0.11
CA LEU A 84 -5.26 9.96 1.44
C LEU A 84 -5.98 11.31 1.38
N ALA A 85 -5.62 12.17 0.42
CA ALA A 85 -6.26 13.46 0.24
C ALA A 85 -7.76 13.35 -0.03
N LYS A 86 -8.19 12.37 -0.86
CA LYS A 86 -9.60 12.19 -1.22
C LYS A 86 -10.42 11.47 -0.16
N THR A 87 -9.83 10.55 0.60
CA THR A 87 -10.53 9.82 1.66
C THR A 87 -10.54 10.57 2.99
N GLY A 88 -9.55 11.45 3.21
CA GLY A 88 -9.30 12.06 4.51
C GLY A 88 -8.91 11.04 5.60
N ALA A 89 -8.61 9.79 5.24
CA ALA A 89 -8.20 8.79 6.19
C ALA A 89 -6.69 8.87 6.46
N PRO A 90 -6.22 8.59 7.70
CA PRO A 90 -4.81 8.51 7.97
C PRO A 90 -4.16 7.38 7.18
N GLY A 91 -2.88 7.58 6.84
CA GLY A 91 -2.08 6.61 6.11
C GLY A 91 -0.73 6.38 6.74
N ILE A 92 -0.26 5.14 6.70
CA ILE A 92 1.05 4.71 7.16
C ILE A 92 1.78 4.10 5.97
N HIS A 93 2.70 4.86 5.39
CA HIS A 93 3.59 4.39 4.32
C HIS A 93 4.91 3.92 4.95
N PHE A 94 5.39 2.73 4.59
CA PHE A 94 6.59 2.18 5.22
C PHE A 94 7.82 3.10 5.09
N GLU A 95 7.91 3.88 4.03
CA GLU A 95 9.02 4.81 3.82
C GLU A 95 9.01 6.05 4.73
N ASP A 96 7.88 6.38 5.34
CA ASP A 96 7.76 7.56 6.20
C ASP A 96 8.24 7.29 7.63
N TYR A 97 8.42 6.02 8.00
CA TYR A 97 8.73 5.60 9.36
C TYR A 97 10.02 4.79 9.41
N PRO A 98 11.08 5.26 10.08
CA PRO A 98 12.33 4.52 10.20
C PRO A 98 12.16 3.09 10.70
N GLU A 99 11.22 2.87 11.63
CA GLU A 99 10.91 1.56 12.22
C GLU A 99 10.23 0.58 11.25
N LEU A 100 9.68 1.08 10.15
CA LEU A 100 9.06 0.26 9.10
C LEU A 100 9.96 0.04 7.88
N ARG A 101 11.17 0.62 7.88
CA ARG A 101 12.17 0.46 6.82
C ARG A 101 13.10 -0.71 7.09
N GLY A 102 13.88 -1.07 6.07
CA GLY A 102 14.97 -2.06 6.20
C GLY A 102 14.49 -3.51 6.23
N PHE A 103 13.24 -3.76 5.85
CA PHE A 103 12.75 -5.10 5.58
C PHE A 103 13.01 -5.45 4.11
N ASP A 104 13.51 -6.68 3.88
CA ASP A 104 13.81 -7.19 2.54
C ASP A 104 12.90 -8.41 2.25
N PRO A 105 11.74 -8.20 1.60
CA PRO A 105 10.87 -9.29 1.19
C PRO A 105 11.60 -10.26 0.25
N PRO A 106 11.71 -11.55 0.62
CA PRO A 106 12.55 -12.49 -0.12
C PRO A 106 12.11 -12.71 -1.56
N GLU A 107 10.85 -12.50 -1.88
CA GLU A 107 10.29 -12.57 -3.24
C GLU A 107 9.68 -11.22 -3.66
N TRP A 108 10.18 -10.13 -3.06
CA TRP A 108 9.91 -8.71 -3.34
C TRP A 108 8.58 -8.16 -2.83
N SER A 109 7.58 -8.99 -2.50
CA SER A 109 6.24 -8.54 -2.14
C SER A 109 5.76 -8.97 -0.74
N HIS A 110 6.33 -10.04 -0.15
CA HIS A 110 5.91 -10.55 1.15
C HIS A 110 7.08 -10.73 2.10
N LEU A 111 6.88 -10.31 3.35
CA LEU A 111 7.85 -10.50 4.42
C LEU A 111 7.95 -11.97 4.83
N LYS A 112 9.16 -12.42 5.15
CA LYS A 112 9.35 -13.71 5.81
C LYS A 112 8.73 -13.68 7.23
N PRO A 113 8.39 -14.83 7.83
CA PRO A 113 7.63 -14.88 9.09
C PRO A 113 8.20 -14.03 10.21
N ASP A 114 9.53 -14.10 10.47
CA ASP A 114 10.16 -13.35 11.56
C ASP A 114 10.12 -11.82 11.30
N ASP A 115 10.32 -11.41 10.05
CA ASP A 115 10.23 -10.00 9.68
C ASP A 115 8.78 -9.51 9.70
N ALA A 116 7.81 -10.35 9.37
CA ALA A 116 6.39 -10.01 9.49
C ALA A 116 6.01 -9.71 10.95
N VAL A 117 6.51 -10.51 11.90
CA VAL A 117 6.31 -10.26 13.35
C VAL A 117 6.95 -8.95 13.76
N ARG A 118 8.21 -8.69 13.37
CA ARG A 118 8.93 -7.44 13.69
C ARG A 118 8.22 -6.22 13.08
N TYR A 119 7.81 -6.32 11.82
CA TYR A 119 7.07 -5.27 11.12
C TYR A 119 5.74 -4.98 11.82
N THR A 120 4.96 -6.00 12.12
CA THR A 120 3.67 -5.84 12.81
C THR A 120 3.84 -5.21 14.19
N THR A 121 4.86 -5.63 14.94
CA THR A 121 5.18 -5.03 16.25
C THR A 121 5.49 -3.54 16.14
N ALA A 122 6.19 -3.12 15.10
CA ALA A 122 6.48 -1.70 14.84
C ALA A 122 5.25 -0.94 14.31
N LEU A 123 4.41 -1.59 13.52
CA LEU A 123 3.24 -1.00 12.89
C LEU A 123 2.11 -0.68 13.90
N VAL A 124 1.84 -1.57 14.85
CA VAL A 124 0.70 -1.44 15.79
C VAL A 124 0.65 -0.08 16.49
N PRO A 125 1.73 0.45 17.10
CA PRO A 125 1.69 1.76 17.74
C PRO A 125 1.40 2.92 16.77
N LEU A 126 1.77 2.76 15.48
CA LEU A 126 1.47 3.77 14.45
C LEU A 126 -0.01 3.78 14.10
N VAL A 127 -0.63 2.60 13.98
CA VAL A 127 -2.07 2.44 13.73
C VAL A 127 -2.88 3.04 14.90
N GLU A 128 -2.50 2.75 16.14
CA GLU A 128 -3.15 3.30 17.34
C GLU A 128 -3.08 4.83 17.36
N ARG A 129 -1.94 5.43 17.00
CA ARG A 129 -1.80 6.89 16.87
C ARG A 129 -2.64 7.46 15.73
N GLY A 130 -2.76 6.75 14.61
CA GLY A 130 -3.62 7.13 13.49
C GLY A 130 -5.07 7.28 13.92
N PHE A 131 -5.59 6.33 14.68
CA PHE A 131 -6.96 6.39 15.22
C PHE A 131 -7.13 7.49 16.29
N ALA A 132 -6.14 7.69 17.15
CA ALA A 132 -6.21 8.72 18.20
C ALA A 132 -6.31 10.14 17.62
N SER A 133 -5.74 10.39 16.43
CA SER A 133 -5.77 11.70 15.76
C SER A 133 -7.13 12.04 15.13
N GLU A 134 -7.99 11.05 14.89
CA GLU A 134 -9.34 11.24 14.32
C GLU A 134 -10.42 11.45 15.40
N THR A 135 -10.12 11.24 16.68
CA THR A 135 -11.10 11.48 17.74
C THR A 135 -11.29 13.00 17.94
N PRO A 136 -12.45 13.58 17.58
CA PRO A 136 -12.69 15.00 17.83
C PRO A 136 -12.60 15.24 19.33
N ALA A 137 -11.86 16.28 19.72
CA ALA A 137 -11.84 16.73 21.10
C ALA A 137 -13.30 16.92 21.56
N SER A 138 -13.74 16.09 22.49
CA SER A 138 -15.08 16.14 23.04
C SER A 138 -15.38 17.58 23.43
N ALA A 139 -16.33 18.22 22.74
CA ALA A 139 -16.86 19.52 23.13
C ALA A 139 -17.40 19.41 24.56
N LYS A 140 -16.72 20.11 25.48
CA LYS A 140 -17.22 20.34 26.83
C LYS A 140 -18.28 21.43 26.79
#